data_495282d0c44b36d8f9fb558db0c910dc
#
_entry.id   495282d0c44b36d8f9fb558db0c910dc
#
_cell.length_a   1.000
_cell.length_b   1.000
_cell.length_c   1.000
_cell.angle_alpha   90.00
_cell.angle_beta   90.00
_cell.angle_gamma   90.00
#
_symmetry.space_group_name_H-M   'P 1'
#
loop_
_entity.id
_entity.type
_entity.pdbx_description
1 polymer ?
#
loop_
_entity_poly.entity_id
_entity_poly.type
_entity_poly.pdbx_seq_one_letter_code
_entity_poly.pdbx_strand_id
1 'polypeptide(L)'
;MIVDAHLHCSGAEREDDVLRSLDDARVDVGVLLAPFLSEGFSLDDPASLRRANEHVARLVRGRSDRLAGFAVVDPRDREAPLHLRHAIETLGLVGAKMVPTGWYPYDADVQPVFAEARRLGIPLLFHSGIFIDGRSGRFCRPTFFEALRDHPGLKVCLAHLGWPWVDEAIAVGLIDRILGVPAEDCMFRFDISFGPPPPYRREALGRALEVLGPDLLQFGSDCFLPCSGAEIAERMGWVHALLDELEVDADARKRIWGGTAAAWLGRDGAAPARGTSTSSPSGFDRPADDAADEPSRPLRLRDVCC
;
A
#
# COMPACT_ATOMS: atom_id res chain seq x y z
N MET A 1 -9.80 -9.61 -8.58
CA MET A 1 -9.65 -8.16 -8.44
C MET A 1 -8.19 -7.84 -8.25
N ILE A 2 -7.66 -6.89 -9.01
CA ILE A 2 -6.29 -6.37 -8.88
C ILE A 2 -6.37 -4.95 -8.36
N VAL A 3 -5.67 -4.67 -7.26
CA VAL A 3 -5.54 -3.34 -6.67
C VAL A 3 -4.10 -2.90 -6.77
N ASP A 4 -3.84 -1.78 -7.43
CA ASP A 4 -2.53 -1.11 -7.35
C ASP A 4 -2.58 -0.14 -6.16
N ALA A 5 -1.94 -0.54 -5.06
CA ALA A 5 -1.99 0.20 -3.80
C ALA A 5 -0.98 1.35 -3.71
N HIS A 6 -0.21 1.63 -4.79
CA HIS A 6 0.86 2.62 -4.74
C HIS A 6 1.11 3.28 -6.10
N LEU A 7 0.34 4.35 -6.41
CA LEU A 7 0.49 5.15 -7.62
C LEU A 7 0.73 6.62 -7.24
N HIS A 8 1.87 7.16 -7.63
CA HIS A 8 2.22 8.55 -7.37
C HIS A 8 1.59 9.50 -8.40
N CYS A 9 0.90 10.54 -7.93
CA CYS A 9 0.50 11.65 -8.79
C CYS A 9 1.62 12.69 -8.91
N SER A 10 1.67 13.38 -10.04
CA SER A 10 2.56 14.51 -10.30
C SER A 10 1.86 15.87 -10.23
N GLY A 11 0.53 15.88 -10.28
CA GLY A 11 -0.29 17.08 -10.37
C GLY A 11 -0.69 17.46 -11.80
N ALA A 12 -0.25 16.68 -12.80
CA ALA A 12 -0.56 16.90 -14.22
C ALA A 12 -1.57 15.91 -14.78
N GLU A 13 -2.04 14.96 -13.99
CA GLU A 13 -2.94 13.89 -14.41
C GLU A 13 -4.33 14.42 -14.79
N ARG A 14 -4.92 13.76 -15.78
CA ARG A 14 -6.35 13.84 -16.09
C ARG A 14 -7.02 12.52 -15.72
N GLU A 15 -8.23 12.60 -15.20
CA GLU A 15 -9.00 11.42 -14.76
C GLU A 15 -9.06 10.33 -15.85
N ASP A 16 -9.44 10.70 -17.09
CA ASP A 16 -9.57 9.76 -18.20
C ASP A 16 -8.25 9.06 -18.56
N ASP A 17 -7.12 9.75 -18.41
CA ASP A 17 -5.80 9.18 -18.71
C ASP A 17 -5.39 8.18 -17.62
N VAL A 18 -5.68 8.49 -16.36
CA VAL A 18 -5.46 7.55 -15.24
C VAL A 18 -6.31 6.29 -15.43
N LEU A 19 -7.59 6.44 -15.68
CA LEU A 19 -8.48 5.29 -15.89
C LEU A 19 -8.06 4.44 -17.10
N ARG A 20 -7.65 5.07 -18.20
CA ARG A 20 -7.14 4.35 -19.38
C ARG A 20 -5.88 3.56 -19.03
N SER A 21 -4.92 4.14 -18.30
CA SER A 21 -3.71 3.43 -17.89
C SER A 21 -4.02 2.21 -17.02
N LEU A 22 -4.97 2.33 -16.10
CA LEU A 22 -5.44 1.21 -15.27
C LEU A 22 -6.14 0.13 -16.11
N ASP A 23 -7.00 0.53 -17.05
CA ASP A 23 -7.72 -0.40 -17.94
C ASP A 23 -6.76 -1.17 -18.85
N ASP A 24 -5.80 -0.49 -19.47
CA ASP A 24 -4.77 -1.09 -20.31
C ASP A 24 -3.90 -2.08 -19.51
N ALA A 25 -3.59 -1.77 -18.25
CA ALA A 25 -2.88 -2.66 -17.34
C ALA A 25 -3.77 -3.74 -16.70
N ARG A 26 -5.09 -3.71 -16.90
CA ARG A 26 -6.09 -4.57 -16.26
C ARG A 26 -6.14 -4.44 -14.73
N VAL A 27 -5.81 -3.27 -14.19
CA VAL A 27 -5.95 -2.94 -12.77
C VAL A 27 -7.39 -2.53 -12.49
N ASP A 28 -8.01 -3.17 -11.52
CA ASP A 28 -9.41 -2.90 -11.16
C ASP A 28 -9.55 -1.63 -10.32
N VAL A 29 -8.63 -1.41 -9.37
CA VAL A 29 -8.63 -0.23 -8.47
C VAL A 29 -7.22 0.34 -8.34
N GLY A 30 -7.07 1.65 -8.48
CA GLY A 30 -5.82 2.38 -8.22
C GLY A 30 -5.90 3.24 -6.97
N VAL A 31 -4.87 3.16 -6.12
CA VAL A 31 -4.67 4.08 -4.99
C VAL A 31 -3.78 5.22 -5.43
N LEU A 32 -4.35 6.41 -5.56
CA LEU A 32 -3.67 7.62 -6.02
C LEU A 32 -3.10 8.40 -4.83
N LEU A 33 -1.80 8.53 -4.78
CA LEU A 33 -1.10 9.30 -3.75
C LEU A 33 -0.95 10.75 -4.20
N ALA A 34 -1.36 11.70 -3.36
CA ALA A 34 -1.23 13.11 -3.68
C ALA A 34 0.25 13.50 -3.96
N PRO A 35 0.50 14.40 -4.91
CA PRO A 35 1.86 14.74 -5.32
C PRO A 35 2.65 15.45 -4.22
N PHE A 36 3.93 15.11 -4.09
CA PHE A 36 4.86 15.70 -3.12
C PHE A 36 6.33 15.75 -3.61
N LEU A 37 6.61 15.18 -4.79
CA LEU A 37 7.95 15.10 -5.40
C LEU A 37 7.95 15.61 -6.83
N SER A 38 7.03 16.48 -7.20
CA SER A 38 6.91 17.02 -8.55
C SER A 38 6.97 18.54 -8.53
N GLU A 39 7.11 19.14 -9.71
CA GLU A 39 7.15 20.59 -9.84
C GLU A 39 5.92 21.25 -9.19
N GLY A 40 6.15 22.20 -8.30
CA GLY A 40 5.11 22.91 -7.56
C GLY A 40 4.56 22.19 -6.32
N PHE A 41 5.09 21.00 -5.98
CA PHE A 41 4.68 20.23 -4.80
C PHE A 41 5.92 19.79 -4.00
N SER A 42 5.94 20.09 -2.72
CA SER A 42 7.05 19.77 -1.82
C SER A 42 6.55 19.40 -0.44
N LEU A 43 7.21 18.41 0.20
CA LEU A 43 6.97 18.06 1.60
C LEU A 43 7.29 19.21 2.57
N ASP A 44 8.10 20.17 2.16
CA ASP A 44 8.47 21.32 3.00
C ASP A 44 7.55 22.55 2.78
N ASP A 45 6.49 22.42 1.95
CA ASP A 45 5.50 23.47 1.69
C ASP A 45 4.08 22.97 2.00
N PRO A 46 3.55 23.21 3.22
CA PRO A 46 2.19 22.80 3.60
C PRO A 46 1.09 23.34 2.67
N ALA A 47 1.29 24.53 2.07
CA ALA A 47 0.33 25.09 1.12
C ALA A 47 0.30 24.28 -0.19
N SER A 48 1.46 23.78 -0.65
CA SER A 48 1.52 22.91 -1.82
C SER A 48 0.85 21.56 -1.54
N LEU A 49 1.01 21.00 -0.33
CA LEU A 49 0.38 19.74 0.05
C LEU A 49 -1.14 19.85 0.09
N ARG A 50 -1.69 20.98 0.53
CA ARG A 50 -3.16 21.21 0.45
C ARG A 50 -3.65 21.19 -1.00
N ARG A 51 -2.96 21.91 -1.91
CA ARG A 51 -3.29 21.89 -3.36
C ARG A 51 -3.16 20.49 -3.96
N ALA A 52 -2.17 19.72 -3.51
CA ALA A 52 -1.96 18.33 -3.91
C ALA A 52 -3.16 17.44 -3.53
N ASN A 53 -3.64 17.59 -2.29
CA ASN A 53 -4.81 16.85 -1.80
C ASN A 53 -6.09 17.22 -2.59
N GLU A 54 -6.29 18.52 -2.87
CA GLU A 54 -7.40 18.98 -3.72
C GLU A 54 -7.31 18.42 -5.14
N HIS A 55 -6.09 18.29 -5.69
CA HIS A 55 -5.90 17.70 -7.01
C HIS A 55 -6.38 16.26 -7.06
N VAL A 56 -5.89 15.42 -6.15
CA VAL A 56 -6.31 14.01 -6.09
C VAL A 56 -7.81 13.88 -5.78
N ALA A 57 -8.35 14.73 -4.90
CA ALA A 57 -9.79 14.74 -4.63
C ALA A 57 -10.62 14.98 -5.89
N ARG A 58 -10.14 15.82 -6.82
CA ARG A 58 -10.81 16.03 -8.13
C ARG A 58 -10.76 14.77 -8.98
N LEU A 59 -9.61 14.08 -9.03
CA LEU A 59 -9.44 12.85 -9.83
C LEU A 59 -10.34 11.71 -9.35
N VAL A 60 -10.52 11.55 -8.03
CA VAL A 60 -11.29 10.42 -7.49
C VAL A 60 -12.79 10.69 -7.34
N ARG A 61 -13.22 11.93 -7.59
CA ARG A 61 -14.61 12.33 -7.39
C ARG A 61 -15.54 11.57 -8.33
N GLY A 62 -16.49 10.82 -7.75
CA GLY A 62 -17.44 10.01 -8.51
C GLY A 62 -16.86 8.73 -9.10
N ARG A 63 -15.63 8.36 -8.73
CA ARG A 63 -14.91 7.16 -9.18
C ARG A 63 -14.50 6.24 -8.03
N SER A 64 -15.26 6.25 -6.96
CA SER A 64 -14.93 5.43 -5.78
C SER A 64 -14.94 3.93 -6.04
N ASP A 65 -15.53 3.48 -7.15
CA ASP A 65 -15.46 2.09 -7.62
C ASP A 65 -14.09 1.73 -8.22
N ARG A 66 -13.36 2.70 -8.78
CA ARG A 66 -12.10 2.50 -9.50
C ARG A 66 -10.89 3.17 -8.84
N LEU A 67 -11.10 4.26 -8.11
CA LEU A 67 -10.03 5.09 -7.55
C LEU A 67 -10.18 5.27 -6.04
N ALA A 68 -9.05 5.26 -5.34
CA ALA A 68 -8.94 5.62 -3.93
C ALA A 68 -7.90 6.73 -3.79
N GLY A 69 -8.27 7.89 -3.28
CA GLY A 69 -7.35 9.02 -3.11
C GLY A 69 -6.72 9.01 -1.71
N PHE A 70 -5.41 9.11 -1.64
CA PHE A 70 -4.65 9.29 -0.40
C PHE A 70 -4.12 10.71 -0.31
N ALA A 71 -4.38 11.36 0.82
CA ALA A 71 -3.80 12.66 1.14
C ALA A 71 -2.29 12.55 1.38
N VAL A 72 -1.58 13.63 1.20
CA VAL A 72 -0.23 13.81 1.75
C VAL A 72 -0.27 14.90 2.81
N VAL A 73 0.35 14.64 3.95
CA VAL A 73 0.50 15.60 5.05
C VAL A 73 1.92 15.53 5.61
N ASP A 74 2.45 16.67 6.01
CA ASP A 74 3.70 16.73 6.77
C ASP A 74 3.36 16.79 8.27
N PRO A 75 3.64 15.75 9.04
CA PRO A 75 3.29 15.70 10.46
C PRO A 75 4.07 16.72 11.32
N ARG A 76 5.12 17.36 10.80
CA ARG A 76 5.84 18.47 11.46
C ARG A 76 5.01 19.76 11.51
N ASP A 77 4.04 19.90 10.62
CA ASP A 77 3.10 21.01 10.64
C ASP A 77 2.11 20.83 11.80
N ARG A 78 2.05 21.81 12.71
CA ARG A 78 1.12 21.77 13.84
C ARG A 78 -0.35 21.70 13.43
N GLU A 79 -0.69 22.16 12.24
CA GLU A 79 -2.03 22.08 11.66
C GLU A 79 -2.28 20.78 10.87
N ALA A 80 -1.28 19.91 10.75
CA ALA A 80 -1.41 18.67 10.00
C ALA A 80 -2.61 17.79 10.41
N PRO A 81 -2.99 17.66 11.69
CA PRO A 81 -4.22 16.94 12.08
C PRO A 81 -5.48 17.57 11.48
N LEU A 82 -5.55 18.92 11.40
CA LEU A 82 -6.68 19.63 10.79
C LEU A 82 -6.69 19.46 9.26
N HIS A 83 -5.52 19.52 8.64
CA HIS A 83 -5.37 19.29 7.20
C HIS A 83 -5.75 17.85 6.83
N LEU A 84 -5.35 16.87 7.63
CA LEU A 84 -5.75 15.47 7.44
C LEU A 84 -7.27 15.31 7.57
N ARG A 85 -7.86 15.85 8.62
CA ARG A 85 -9.33 15.84 8.81
C ARG A 85 -10.06 16.44 7.62
N HIS A 86 -9.64 17.61 7.15
CA HIS A 86 -10.22 18.26 5.99
C HIS A 86 -10.11 17.39 4.72
N ALA A 87 -8.94 16.78 4.51
CA ALA A 87 -8.72 15.90 3.37
C ALA A 87 -9.69 14.70 3.36
N ILE A 88 -9.97 14.13 4.52
CA ILE A 88 -10.86 12.98 4.65
C ILE A 88 -12.34 13.39 4.65
N GLU A 89 -12.73 14.26 5.57
CA GLU A 89 -14.15 14.58 5.82
C GLU A 89 -14.75 15.53 4.78
N THR A 90 -13.91 16.41 4.17
CA THR A 90 -14.40 17.41 3.20
C THR A 90 -14.03 17.06 1.77
N LEU A 91 -12.80 16.63 1.52
CA LEU A 91 -12.34 16.31 0.17
C LEU A 91 -12.69 14.88 -0.26
N GLY A 92 -13.04 13.99 0.69
CA GLY A 92 -13.45 12.61 0.42
C GLY A 92 -12.28 11.66 0.11
N LEU A 93 -11.07 12.02 0.51
CA LEU A 93 -9.93 11.11 0.45
C LEU A 93 -10.09 10.02 1.51
N VAL A 94 -9.49 8.84 1.29
CA VAL A 94 -9.77 7.65 2.11
C VAL A 94 -8.57 7.16 2.92
N GLY A 95 -7.41 7.79 2.78
CA GLY A 95 -6.18 7.43 3.48
C GLY A 95 -5.14 8.54 3.36
N ALA A 96 -3.94 8.29 3.89
CA ALA A 96 -2.84 9.24 3.78
C ALA A 96 -1.50 8.56 3.48
N LYS A 97 -0.69 9.21 2.64
CA LYS A 97 0.73 8.91 2.42
C LYS A 97 1.57 9.82 3.28
N MET A 98 2.55 9.25 3.96
CA MET A 98 3.55 10.01 4.72
C MET A 98 4.95 9.55 4.37
N VAL A 99 5.88 10.49 4.35
CA VAL A 99 7.29 10.24 4.06
C VAL A 99 8.12 10.86 5.19
N PRO A 100 8.74 10.04 6.04
CA PRO A 100 9.59 10.56 7.10
C PRO A 100 10.83 11.25 6.50
N THR A 101 10.80 12.58 6.48
CA THR A 101 11.90 13.44 6.04
C THR A 101 12.13 14.49 7.10
N GLY A 102 13.24 14.37 7.85
CA GLY A 102 13.53 15.29 8.95
C GLY A 102 12.71 15.07 10.23
N TRP A 103 12.03 13.94 10.35
CA TRP A 103 11.29 13.52 11.55
C TRP A 103 11.30 12.00 11.68
N TYR A 104 11.17 11.52 12.91
CA TYR A 104 11.04 10.10 13.22
C TYR A 104 9.61 9.75 13.62
N PRO A 105 9.12 8.55 13.34
CA PRO A 105 7.79 8.10 13.76
C PRO A 105 7.53 8.17 15.27
N TYR A 106 8.57 8.21 16.10
CA TYR A 106 8.51 8.32 17.55
C TYR A 106 8.68 9.75 18.10
N ASP A 107 8.86 10.75 17.25
CA ASP A 107 8.96 12.14 17.71
C ASP A 107 7.61 12.62 18.30
N ALA A 108 7.67 13.33 19.41
CA ALA A 108 6.45 13.77 20.13
C ALA A 108 5.58 14.71 19.27
N ASP A 109 6.20 15.56 18.47
CA ASP A 109 5.50 16.57 17.66
C ASP A 109 4.67 15.96 16.52
N VAL A 110 4.98 14.74 16.06
CA VAL A 110 4.24 14.07 14.99
C VAL A 110 3.08 13.20 15.49
N GLN A 111 3.03 12.87 16.78
CA GLN A 111 1.99 12.00 17.35
C GLN A 111 0.55 12.50 17.17
N PRO A 112 0.26 13.82 17.17
CA PRO A 112 -1.10 14.31 16.96
C PRO A 112 -1.71 13.88 15.61
N VAL A 113 -0.91 13.76 14.55
CA VAL A 113 -1.40 13.28 13.23
C VAL A 113 -1.79 11.82 13.28
N PHE A 114 -1.04 10.98 14.00
CA PHE A 114 -1.36 9.56 14.15
C PHE A 114 -2.60 9.35 14.99
N ALA A 115 -2.77 10.13 16.06
CA ALA A 115 -3.99 10.14 16.87
C ALA A 115 -5.21 10.53 16.01
N GLU A 116 -5.09 11.53 15.13
CA GLU A 116 -6.16 11.94 14.23
C GLU A 116 -6.45 10.89 13.16
N ALA A 117 -5.43 10.27 12.55
CA ALA A 117 -5.60 9.19 11.59
C ALA A 117 -6.34 7.99 12.21
N ARG A 118 -5.99 7.64 13.45
CA ARG A 118 -6.70 6.63 14.24
C ARG A 118 -8.17 7.02 14.47
N ARG A 119 -8.44 8.27 14.88
CA ARG A 119 -9.80 8.78 15.07
C ARG A 119 -10.65 8.67 13.81
N LEU A 120 -10.03 8.96 12.67
CA LEU A 120 -10.66 8.89 11.35
C LEU A 120 -10.80 7.45 10.84
N GLY A 121 -10.09 6.48 11.45
CA GLY A 121 -10.12 5.07 11.03
C GLY A 121 -9.51 4.80 9.65
N ILE A 122 -8.64 5.69 9.17
CA ILE A 122 -8.09 5.65 7.81
C ILE A 122 -6.80 4.84 7.74
N PRO A 123 -6.51 4.20 6.59
CA PRO A 123 -5.24 3.58 6.31
C PRO A 123 -4.13 4.63 6.08
N LEU A 124 -2.92 4.30 6.55
CA LEU A 124 -1.71 5.07 6.35
C LEU A 124 -0.70 4.29 5.52
N LEU A 125 -0.18 4.88 4.45
CA LEU A 125 0.94 4.35 3.68
C LEU A 125 2.19 5.19 3.99
N PHE A 126 3.19 4.56 4.60
CA PHE A 126 4.49 5.20 4.83
C PHE A 126 5.50 4.79 3.77
N HIS A 127 6.31 5.74 3.33
CA HIS A 127 7.58 5.36 2.73
C HIS A 127 8.43 4.68 3.80
N SER A 128 9.03 3.55 3.47
CA SER A 128 10.00 2.86 4.34
C SER A 128 11.19 2.35 3.52
N GLY A 129 12.36 2.33 4.15
CA GLY A 129 13.59 2.01 3.43
C GLY A 129 14.39 3.23 3.00
N ILE A 130 15.27 3.08 2.03
CA ILE A 130 16.02 4.22 1.47
C ILE A 130 15.11 5.09 0.61
N PHE A 131 15.38 6.39 0.61
CA PHE A 131 14.62 7.36 -0.14
C PHE A 131 15.47 7.99 -1.25
N ILE A 132 14.83 8.36 -2.36
CA ILE A 132 15.51 8.84 -3.56
C ILE A 132 16.30 10.14 -3.38
N ASP A 133 16.00 10.92 -2.33
CA ASP A 133 16.75 12.14 -2.00
C ASP A 133 18.15 11.85 -1.44
N GLY A 134 18.45 10.57 -1.15
CA GLY A 134 19.72 10.09 -0.63
C GLY A 134 20.04 10.51 0.81
N ARG A 135 19.13 11.19 1.51
CA ARG A 135 19.34 11.73 2.86
C ARG A 135 18.31 11.27 3.88
N SER A 136 17.07 11.06 3.43
CA SER A 136 15.94 10.80 4.32
C SER A 136 15.79 9.34 4.73
N GLY A 137 16.44 8.38 4.06
CA GLY A 137 16.34 6.96 4.39
C GLY A 137 16.60 6.63 5.86
N ARG A 138 17.47 7.39 6.55
CA ARG A 138 17.73 7.24 7.99
C ARG A 138 16.50 7.42 8.87
N PHE A 139 15.47 8.15 8.40
CA PHE A 139 14.20 8.35 9.13
C PHE A 139 13.18 7.25 8.82
N CYS A 140 13.43 6.45 7.78
CA CYS A 140 12.49 5.51 7.19
C CYS A 140 12.81 4.04 7.53
N ARG A 141 13.62 3.77 8.57
CA ARG A 141 13.90 2.40 9.00
C ARG A 141 12.65 1.76 9.60
N PRO A 142 12.31 0.53 9.21
CA PRO A 142 11.07 -0.12 9.62
C PRO A 142 10.87 -0.19 11.14
N THR A 143 11.92 -0.44 11.92
CA THR A 143 11.83 -0.51 13.39
C THR A 143 11.38 0.81 14.04
N PHE A 144 11.56 1.95 13.39
CA PHE A 144 11.08 3.22 13.94
C PHE A 144 9.56 3.33 13.96
N PHE A 145 8.88 2.61 13.04
CA PHE A 145 7.42 2.59 12.99
C PHE A 145 6.78 1.74 14.10
N GLU A 146 7.57 0.99 14.87
CA GLU A 146 7.06 0.29 16.05
C GLU A 146 6.37 1.25 17.03
N ALA A 147 6.82 2.51 17.09
CA ALA A 147 6.19 3.56 17.90
C ALA A 147 4.71 3.80 17.55
N LEU A 148 4.25 3.45 16.35
CA LEU A 148 2.83 3.55 15.98
C LEU A 148 1.94 2.62 16.79
N ARG A 149 2.51 1.62 17.49
CA ARG A 149 1.78 0.74 18.41
C ARG A 149 1.23 1.49 19.63
N ASP A 150 1.72 2.70 19.91
CA ASP A 150 1.12 3.61 20.90
C ASP A 150 -0.26 4.13 20.45
N HIS A 151 -0.62 3.91 19.17
CA HIS A 151 -1.93 4.25 18.60
C HIS A 151 -2.66 2.97 18.14
N PRO A 152 -3.12 2.09 19.05
CA PRO A 152 -3.75 0.83 18.68
C PRO A 152 -4.99 1.06 17.80
N GLY A 153 -5.13 0.24 16.76
CA GLY A 153 -6.18 0.36 15.74
C GLY A 153 -5.80 1.17 14.51
N LEU A 154 -4.57 1.69 14.41
CA LEU A 154 -4.04 2.20 13.14
C LEU A 154 -3.91 1.07 12.12
N LYS A 155 -4.13 1.40 10.85
CA LYS A 155 -3.93 0.51 9.70
C LYS A 155 -2.75 1.03 8.88
N VAL A 156 -1.59 0.43 9.05
CA VAL A 156 -0.32 0.93 8.50
C VAL A 156 0.16 0.01 7.39
N CYS A 157 0.55 0.59 6.26
CA CYS A 157 1.33 -0.08 5.23
C CYS A 157 2.72 0.54 5.14
N LEU A 158 3.76 -0.29 5.23
CA LEU A 158 5.14 0.12 5.00
C LEU A 158 5.55 -0.24 3.57
N ALA A 159 5.94 0.77 2.80
CA ALA A 159 6.29 0.60 1.39
C ALA A 159 7.60 -0.18 1.20
N HIS A 160 7.73 -0.86 0.05
CA HIS A 160 8.98 -1.44 -0.46
C HIS A 160 9.60 -2.52 0.44
N LEU A 161 8.80 -3.21 1.26
CA LEU A 161 9.32 -4.14 2.30
C LEU A 161 10.43 -3.50 3.17
N GLY A 162 10.47 -2.17 3.27
CA GLY A 162 11.49 -1.46 4.05
C GLY A 162 12.92 -1.58 3.54
N TRP A 163 13.12 -1.92 2.26
CA TRP A 163 14.45 -2.18 1.71
C TRP A 163 15.43 -1.00 1.94
N PRO A 164 16.67 -1.24 2.41
CA PRO A 164 17.36 -2.53 2.54
C PRO A 164 17.13 -3.28 3.87
N TRP A 165 16.34 -2.72 4.79
CA TRP A 165 16.10 -3.27 6.13
C TRP A 165 14.87 -4.20 6.16
N VAL A 166 14.82 -5.16 5.22
CA VAL A 166 13.69 -6.09 5.05
C VAL A 166 13.42 -6.90 6.32
N ASP A 167 14.45 -7.36 7.02
CA ASP A 167 14.29 -8.14 8.24
C ASP A 167 13.69 -7.30 9.38
N GLU A 168 13.98 -5.99 9.44
CA GLU A 168 13.32 -5.08 10.38
C GLU A 168 11.82 -4.93 10.04
N ALA A 169 11.47 -4.81 8.76
CA ALA A 169 10.08 -4.75 8.33
C ALA A 169 9.33 -6.05 8.71
N ILE A 170 9.93 -7.20 8.44
CA ILE A 170 9.39 -8.49 8.84
C ILE A 170 9.22 -8.57 10.36
N ALA A 171 10.23 -8.17 11.14
CA ALA A 171 10.15 -8.18 12.60
C ALA A 171 9.00 -7.34 13.16
N VAL A 172 8.79 -6.14 12.61
CA VAL A 172 7.68 -5.27 13.01
C VAL A 172 6.31 -5.90 12.73
N GLY A 173 6.13 -6.55 11.58
CA GLY A 173 4.89 -7.25 11.24
C GLY A 173 4.69 -8.56 12.01
N LEU A 174 5.79 -9.25 12.34
CA LEU A 174 5.76 -10.54 13.04
C LEU A 174 5.15 -10.44 14.44
N ILE A 175 5.25 -9.30 15.11
CA ILE A 175 4.72 -9.12 16.47
C ILE A 175 3.23 -9.47 16.52
N ASP A 176 2.42 -8.98 15.59
CA ASP A 176 0.99 -9.26 15.55
C ASP A 176 0.72 -10.76 15.30
N ARG A 177 1.54 -11.39 14.43
CA ARG A 177 1.45 -12.83 14.15
C ARG A 177 1.76 -13.68 15.39
N ILE A 178 2.82 -13.34 16.14
CA ILE A 178 3.19 -14.03 17.39
C ILE A 178 2.08 -13.90 18.44
N LEU A 179 1.44 -12.74 18.51
CA LEU A 179 0.33 -12.48 19.42
C LEU A 179 -0.98 -13.14 18.99
N GLY A 180 -1.03 -13.79 17.82
CA GLY A 180 -2.22 -14.44 17.29
C GLY A 180 -3.30 -13.45 16.84
N VAL A 181 -2.92 -12.23 16.50
CA VAL A 181 -3.85 -11.23 15.95
C VAL A 181 -4.32 -11.72 14.57
N PRO A 182 -5.64 -11.73 14.29
CA PRO A 182 -6.15 -12.02 12.95
C PRO A 182 -5.52 -11.10 11.89
N ALA A 183 -5.32 -11.61 10.67
CA ALA A 183 -4.62 -10.85 9.63
C ALA A 183 -5.31 -9.52 9.29
N GLU A 184 -6.64 -9.49 9.31
CA GLU A 184 -7.45 -8.29 9.10
C GLU A 184 -7.23 -7.21 10.15
N ASP A 185 -6.90 -7.60 11.39
CA ASP A 185 -6.69 -6.73 12.55
C ASP A 185 -5.21 -6.38 12.78
N CYS A 186 -4.28 -7.03 12.05
CA CYS A 186 -2.86 -6.68 12.14
C CYS A 186 -2.64 -5.21 11.80
N MET A 187 -1.84 -4.53 12.62
CA MET A 187 -1.54 -3.11 12.41
C MET A 187 -0.75 -2.89 11.12
N PHE A 188 0.26 -3.74 10.86
CA PHE A 188 1.20 -3.55 9.77
C PHE A 188 0.91 -4.47 8.58
N ARG A 189 0.93 -3.85 7.39
CA ARG A 189 1.00 -4.49 6.07
C ARG A 189 2.19 -3.94 5.32
N PHE A 190 2.57 -4.60 4.25
CA PHE A 190 3.75 -4.24 3.47
C PHE A 190 3.42 -4.26 1.99
N ASP A 191 3.75 -3.19 1.28
CA ASP A 191 3.72 -3.29 -0.16
C ASP A 191 5.02 -3.86 -0.72
N ILE A 192 4.89 -4.62 -1.78
CA ILE A 192 5.99 -5.28 -2.47
C ILE A 192 6.44 -4.50 -3.70
N SER A 193 6.14 -3.19 -3.73
CA SER A 193 6.55 -2.31 -4.81
C SER A 193 8.07 -2.20 -4.90
N PHE A 194 8.53 -1.56 -5.89
CA PHE A 194 9.88 -1.41 -6.45
C PHE A 194 11.11 -1.63 -5.53
N GLY A 195 11.05 -1.44 -4.23
CA GLY A 195 12.14 -1.34 -3.26
C GLY A 195 13.42 -2.20 -3.48
N PRO A 196 13.39 -3.54 -3.31
CA PRO A 196 14.60 -4.33 -3.48
C PRO A 196 15.08 -4.34 -4.94
N PRO A 197 16.40 -4.09 -5.21
CA PRO A 197 16.97 -4.31 -6.54
C PRO A 197 16.77 -5.74 -7.03
N PRO A 198 16.74 -6.02 -8.34
CA PRO A 198 16.41 -7.34 -8.88
C PRO A 198 17.11 -8.52 -8.22
N PRO A 199 18.43 -8.48 -7.91
CA PRO A 199 19.12 -9.61 -7.27
C PRO A 199 18.61 -9.96 -5.87
N TYR A 200 17.95 -9.02 -5.17
CA TYR A 200 17.48 -9.22 -3.79
C TYR A 200 15.98 -9.51 -3.69
N ARG A 201 15.20 -9.27 -4.75
CA ARG A 201 13.73 -9.33 -4.71
C ARG A 201 13.19 -10.69 -4.30
N ARG A 202 13.73 -11.76 -4.92
CA ARG A 202 13.29 -13.13 -4.64
C ARG A 202 13.47 -13.50 -3.18
N GLU A 203 14.65 -13.22 -2.63
CA GLU A 203 14.95 -13.53 -1.23
C GLU A 203 14.12 -12.69 -0.26
N ALA A 204 13.99 -11.39 -0.51
CA ALA A 204 13.20 -10.48 0.30
C ALA A 204 11.72 -10.89 0.35
N LEU A 205 11.12 -11.15 -0.81
CA LEU A 205 9.72 -11.57 -0.89
C LEU A 205 9.51 -12.97 -0.32
N GLY A 206 10.43 -13.91 -0.58
CA GLY A 206 10.35 -15.26 -0.03
C GLY A 206 10.33 -15.27 1.50
N ARG A 207 11.24 -14.54 2.16
CA ARG A 207 11.25 -14.40 3.62
C ARG A 207 9.98 -13.72 4.15
N ALA A 208 9.51 -12.68 3.49
CA ALA A 208 8.28 -12.01 3.91
C ALA A 208 7.06 -12.93 3.79
N LEU A 209 6.95 -13.72 2.73
CA LEU A 209 5.88 -14.71 2.55
C LEU A 209 5.94 -15.82 3.62
N GLU A 210 7.14 -16.35 3.89
CA GLU A 210 7.34 -17.42 4.87
C GLU A 210 6.96 -16.98 6.30
N VAL A 211 7.33 -15.76 6.68
CA VAL A 211 7.18 -15.28 8.06
C VAL A 211 5.85 -14.56 8.30
N LEU A 212 5.44 -13.70 7.38
CA LEU A 212 4.24 -12.85 7.51
C LEU A 212 3.00 -13.47 6.87
N GLY A 213 3.21 -14.25 5.81
CA GLY A 213 2.14 -14.77 4.98
C GLY A 213 1.60 -13.74 3.96
N PRO A 214 0.77 -14.20 3.00
CA PRO A 214 0.28 -13.35 1.91
C PRO A 214 -0.73 -12.30 2.36
N ASP A 215 -1.39 -12.49 3.51
CA ASP A 215 -2.43 -11.59 4.03
C ASP A 215 -1.89 -10.24 4.52
N LEU A 216 -0.58 -10.13 4.73
CA LEU A 216 0.07 -8.88 5.12
C LEU A 216 0.88 -8.25 3.97
N LEU A 217 0.86 -8.85 2.77
CA LEU A 217 1.54 -8.36 1.59
C LEU A 217 0.55 -7.85 0.55
N GLN A 218 0.85 -6.73 -0.10
CA GLN A 218 0.00 -6.17 -1.14
C GLN A 218 0.81 -5.65 -2.33
N PHE A 219 0.22 -5.72 -3.52
CA PHE A 219 0.81 -5.16 -4.72
C PHE A 219 0.72 -3.64 -4.74
N GLY A 220 1.78 -3.00 -5.24
CA GLY A 220 1.86 -1.61 -5.65
C GLY A 220 2.86 -1.48 -6.78
N SER A 221 2.57 -0.70 -7.81
CA SER A 221 3.50 -0.50 -8.92
C SER A 221 4.60 0.50 -8.63
N ASP A 222 4.33 1.47 -7.77
CA ASP A 222 5.18 2.66 -7.52
C ASP A 222 5.41 3.49 -8.79
N CYS A 223 4.45 3.42 -9.73
CA CYS A 223 4.51 4.23 -10.95
C CYS A 223 4.15 5.68 -10.67
N PHE A 224 4.81 6.59 -11.43
CA PHE A 224 4.53 8.02 -11.39
C PHE A 224 3.60 8.39 -12.54
N LEU A 225 2.41 8.83 -12.21
CA LEU A 225 1.42 9.32 -13.17
C LEU A 225 1.79 10.73 -13.68
N PRO A 226 1.45 11.07 -14.92
CA PRO A 226 0.83 10.20 -15.92
C PRO A 226 1.85 9.17 -16.46
N CYS A 227 1.47 7.90 -16.47
CA CYS A 227 2.25 6.81 -17.06
C CYS A 227 1.35 5.98 -17.97
N SER A 228 1.94 5.18 -18.85
CA SER A 228 1.19 4.26 -19.70
C SER A 228 0.76 3.01 -18.94
N GLY A 229 -0.32 2.36 -19.38
CA GLY A 229 -0.67 1.04 -18.85
C GLY A 229 0.40 -0.02 -19.05
N ALA A 230 1.26 0.14 -20.07
CA ALA A 230 2.40 -0.74 -20.31
C ALA A 230 3.45 -0.65 -19.19
N GLU A 231 3.70 0.52 -18.64
CA GLU A 231 4.63 0.71 -17.50
C GLU A 231 4.11 0.00 -16.24
N ILE A 232 2.81 0.15 -15.96
CA ILE A 232 2.18 -0.57 -14.83
C ILE A 232 2.25 -2.09 -15.08
N ALA A 233 1.92 -2.54 -16.30
CA ALA A 233 1.95 -3.96 -16.68
C ALA A 233 3.37 -4.56 -16.61
N GLU A 234 4.41 -3.78 -16.91
CA GLU A 234 5.81 -4.18 -16.71
C GLU A 234 6.11 -4.47 -15.24
N ARG A 235 5.70 -3.58 -14.33
CA ARG A 235 5.85 -3.81 -12.87
C ARG A 235 5.10 -5.06 -12.41
N MET A 236 3.87 -5.23 -12.89
CA MET A 236 3.09 -6.45 -12.63
C MET A 236 3.82 -7.69 -13.15
N GLY A 237 4.41 -7.64 -14.33
CA GLY A 237 5.19 -8.73 -14.90
C GLY A 237 6.36 -9.16 -14.02
N TRP A 238 7.07 -8.22 -13.40
CA TRP A 238 8.14 -8.54 -12.44
C TRP A 238 7.61 -9.27 -11.20
N VAL A 239 6.48 -8.83 -10.67
CA VAL A 239 5.86 -9.49 -9.51
C VAL A 239 5.33 -10.88 -9.89
N HIS A 240 4.69 -11.04 -11.07
CA HIS A 240 4.26 -12.34 -11.55
C HIS A 240 5.42 -13.33 -11.64
N ALA A 241 6.54 -12.93 -12.26
CA ALA A 241 7.73 -13.78 -12.38
C ALA A 241 8.26 -14.22 -11.00
N LEU A 242 8.32 -13.28 -10.01
CA LEU A 242 8.75 -13.61 -8.64
C LEU A 242 7.80 -14.59 -7.94
N LEU A 243 6.49 -14.41 -8.09
CA LEU A 243 5.50 -15.31 -7.51
C LEU A 243 5.56 -16.70 -8.17
N ASP A 244 5.89 -16.79 -9.46
CA ASP A 244 6.12 -18.07 -10.17
C ASP A 244 7.39 -18.76 -9.65
N GLU A 245 8.51 -18.03 -9.53
CA GLU A 245 9.77 -18.56 -9.00
C GLU A 245 9.67 -19.04 -7.54
N LEU A 246 8.77 -18.44 -6.75
CA LEU A 246 8.51 -18.79 -5.34
C LEU A 246 7.39 -19.82 -5.22
N GLU A 247 6.82 -20.32 -6.33
CA GLU A 247 5.74 -21.31 -6.36
C GLU A 247 4.52 -20.91 -5.51
N VAL A 248 4.22 -19.60 -5.45
CA VAL A 248 3.11 -19.07 -4.65
C VAL A 248 1.79 -19.58 -5.22
N ASP A 249 0.94 -20.14 -4.38
CA ASP A 249 -0.34 -20.69 -4.77
C ASP A 249 -1.37 -19.63 -5.22
N ALA A 250 -2.46 -20.07 -5.84
CA ALA A 250 -3.44 -19.19 -6.46
C ALA A 250 -4.18 -18.31 -5.44
N ASP A 251 -4.42 -18.80 -4.23
CA ASP A 251 -5.17 -18.06 -3.21
C ASP A 251 -4.28 -17.01 -2.54
N ALA A 252 -3.02 -17.35 -2.27
CA ALA A 252 -2.01 -16.38 -1.82
C ALA A 252 -1.81 -15.25 -2.85
N ARG A 253 -1.75 -15.61 -4.16
CA ARG A 253 -1.67 -14.60 -5.23
C ARG A 253 -2.90 -13.67 -5.26
N LYS A 254 -4.12 -14.19 -5.09
CA LYS A 254 -5.34 -13.36 -5.02
C LYS A 254 -5.26 -12.34 -3.89
N ARG A 255 -4.72 -12.73 -2.74
CA ARG A 255 -4.52 -11.83 -1.59
C ARG A 255 -3.53 -10.73 -1.94
N ILE A 256 -2.34 -11.09 -2.43
CA ILE A 256 -1.28 -10.13 -2.79
C ILE A 256 -1.75 -9.17 -3.87
N TRP A 257 -2.42 -9.66 -4.93
CA TRP A 257 -2.86 -8.83 -6.05
C TRP A 257 -3.97 -7.86 -5.71
N GLY A 258 -4.75 -8.12 -4.65
CA GLY A 258 -5.83 -7.18 -4.34
C GLY A 258 -6.58 -7.46 -3.04
N GLY A 259 -6.65 -8.70 -2.57
CA GLY A 259 -7.42 -9.04 -1.36
C GLY A 259 -6.93 -8.27 -0.14
N THR A 260 -5.61 -8.28 0.11
CA THR A 260 -4.99 -7.57 1.23
C THR A 260 -5.21 -6.06 1.15
N ALA A 261 -5.03 -5.46 -0.04
CA ALA A 261 -5.26 -4.03 -0.22
C ALA A 261 -6.74 -3.66 -0.10
N ALA A 262 -7.66 -4.50 -0.60
CA ALA A 262 -9.10 -4.28 -0.46
C ALA A 262 -9.53 -4.27 1.02
N ALA A 263 -9.06 -5.26 1.80
CA ALA A 263 -9.28 -5.32 3.25
C ALA A 263 -8.74 -4.07 3.97
N TRP A 264 -7.53 -3.68 3.63
CA TRP A 264 -6.88 -2.49 4.21
C TRP A 264 -7.65 -1.20 3.91
N LEU A 265 -8.22 -1.08 2.69
CA LEU A 265 -9.05 0.05 2.27
C LEU A 265 -10.51 -0.03 2.79
N GLY A 266 -10.90 -1.12 3.47
CA GLY A 266 -12.29 -1.34 3.88
C GLY A 266 -13.25 -1.58 2.71
N ARG A 267 -12.76 -2.21 1.63
CA ARG A 267 -13.52 -2.50 0.40
C ARG A 267 -13.84 -3.99 0.23
N ASP A 268 -13.82 -4.76 1.29
CA ASP A 268 -14.14 -6.17 1.29
C ASP A 268 -15.58 -6.40 0.85
N GLY A 269 -15.77 -7.13 -0.25
CA GLY A 269 -17.09 -7.47 -0.80
C GLY A 269 -17.62 -6.55 -1.91
N ALA A 270 -16.93 -5.46 -2.27
CA ALA A 270 -17.29 -4.65 -3.43
C ALA A 270 -16.68 -5.23 -4.72
N ALA A 271 -17.45 -5.96 -5.51
CA ALA A 271 -17.05 -6.33 -6.87
C ALA A 271 -16.98 -5.05 -7.73
N PRO A 272 -15.90 -4.81 -8.51
CA PRO A 272 -15.81 -3.65 -9.38
C PRO A 272 -16.89 -3.74 -10.47
N ALA A 273 -17.61 -2.63 -10.71
CA ALA A 273 -18.51 -2.51 -11.82
C ALA A 273 -17.70 -2.33 -13.13
N ARG A 274 -17.35 -3.44 -13.79
CA ARG A 274 -16.80 -3.38 -15.15
C ARG A 274 -17.91 -3.01 -16.11
N GLY A 275 -17.71 -1.95 -16.87
CA GLY A 275 -18.53 -1.67 -18.03
C GLY A 275 -18.50 -2.87 -18.98
N THR A 276 -19.68 -3.40 -19.34
CA THR A 276 -19.83 -4.56 -20.22
C THR A 276 -19.33 -4.23 -21.62
N SER A 277 -18.12 -4.57 -21.93
CA SER A 277 -17.65 -4.76 -23.31
C SER A 277 -17.92 -6.23 -23.67
N THR A 278 -18.92 -6.47 -24.49
CA THR A 278 -19.28 -7.79 -25.02
C THR A 278 -18.27 -8.23 -26.07
N SER A 279 -17.37 -9.11 -25.70
CA SER A 279 -16.72 -10.05 -26.63
C SER A 279 -16.30 -11.29 -25.87
N SER A 280 -17.05 -12.37 -26.05
CA SER A 280 -16.71 -13.71 -25.57
C SER A 280 -15.58 -14.32 -26.39
N PRO A 281 -14.68 -15.06 -25.79
CA PRO A 281 -14.15 -16.26 -26.43
C PRO A 281 -14.51 -17.52 -25.64
N SER A 282 -14.77 -18.53 -26.43
CA SER A 282 -15.16 -19.89 -26.12
C SER A 282 -14.14 -20.68 -25.28
N GLY A 283 -14.67 -21.44 -24.34
CA GLY A 283 -14.37 -22.78 -23.88
C GLY A 283 -12.93 -23.24 -23.63
N PHE A 284 -12.68 -23.59 -22.35
CA PHE A 284 -11.91 -24.80 -22.00
C PHE A 284 -12.41 -25.35 -20.65
N ASP A 285 -12.99 -26.52 -20.72
CA ASP A 285 -13.34 -27.37 -19.57
C ASP A 285 -12.09 -27.92 -18.88
N ARG A 286 -12.06 -27.93 -17.55
CA ARG A 286 -11.23 -28.83 -16.74
C ARG A 286 -12.01 -29.40 -15.56
N PRO A 287 -11.76 -30.67 -15.21
CA PRO A 287 -12.49 -31.36 -14.19
C PRO A 287 -12.05 -30.96 -12.76
N ALA A 288 -12.99 -31.12 -11.83
CA ALA A 288 -12.83 -30.91 -10.40
C ALA A 288 -11.94 -32.00 -9.79
N ASP A 289 -10.98 -31.59 -8.95
CA ASP A 289 -10.38 -32.45 -7.93
C ASP A 289 -10.65 -31.85 -6.56
N ASP A 290 -11.37 -32.62 -5.74
CA ASP A 290 -11.62 -32.38 -4.33
C ASP A 290 -10.34 -32.67 -3.52
N ALA A 291 -9.77 -31.66 -2.89
CA ALA A 291 -8.80 -31.83 -1.81
C ALA A 291 -9.23 -30.95 -0.63
N ALA A 292 -9.51 -31.58 0.50
CA ALA A 292 -9.92 -30.98 1.74
C ALA A 292 -8.79 -30.10 2.33
N ASP A 293 -9.14 -28.86 2.63
CA ASP A 293 -8.29 -27.80 3.17
C ASP A 293 -8.14 -27.98 4.68
N GLU A 294 -6.93 -28.25 5.18
CA GLU A 294 -6.60 -28.11 6.61
C GLU A 294 -6.23 -26.63 6.87
N PRO A 295 -6.82 -25.97 7.89
CA PRO A 295 -6.49 -24.61 8.21
C PRO A 295 -5.05 -24.48 8.69
N SER A 296 -4.30 -23.53 8.13
CA SER A 296 -2.92 -23.19 8.49
C SER A 296 -2.80 -22.95 10.00
N ARG A 297 -2.01 -23.77 10.67
CA ARG A 297 -1.81 -23.78 12.13
C ARG A 297 -1.09 -22.48 12.55
N PRO A 298 -1.58 -21.72 13.57
CA PRO A 298 -0.88 -20.55 14.07
C PRO A 298 0.49 -20.93 14.64
N LEU A 299 1.50 -20.13 14.29
CA LEU A 299 2.87 -20.25 14.84
C LEU A 299 2.82 -20.12 16.38
N ARG A 300 3.40 -21.07 17.09
CA ARG A 300 3.51 -21.00 18.56
C ARG A 300 4.86 -20.41 18.94
N LEU A 301 4.91 -19.69 20.06
CA LEU A 301 6.14 -19.06 20.59
C LEU A 301 7.34 -20.04 20.64
N ARG A 302 7.09 -21.33 20.88
CA ARG A 302 8.11 -22.39 20.90
C ARG A 302 8.72 -22.72 19.53
N ASP A 303 8.05 -22.31 18.43
CA ASP A 303 8.49 -22.57 17.05
C ASP A 303 9.42 -21.44 16.56
N VAL A 304 9.57 -20.39 17.36
CA VAL A 304 10.34 -19.17 17.03
C VAL A 304 11.60 -19.01 17.90
N CYS A 305 11.68 -19.75 19.01
CA CYS A 305 12.84 -19.74 19.92
C CYS A 305 13.62 -21.05 19.80
N CYS A 306 14.56 -21.12 18.85
CA CYS A 306 15.72 -22.03 18.85
C CYS A 306 16.91 -21.31 18.25
#